data_9b6c041d73b5a89bb7a47bc73db8cff8
#
_entry.id   9b6c041d73b5a89bb7a47bc73db8cff8
#
_cell.length_a   1.000
_cell.length_b   1.000
_cell.length_c   1.000
_cell.angle_alpha   90.00
_cell.angle_beta   90.00
_cell.angle_gamma   90.00
#
_symmetry.space_group_name_H-M   'P 1'
#
loop_
_entity.id
_entity.type
_entity.pdbx_description
1 polymer ?
#
loop_
_entity_poly.entity_id
_entity_poly.type
_entity_poly.pdbx_seq_one_letter_code
_entity_poly.pdbx_strand_id
1 'polypeptide(L)'
;MDILELALHNQQTAWKVLEHTGIIRAWERIGATVHLVGSLKSGLLAKSRDIDLHIYTDTLDIAASFSVMQELAERLSLKEIHYNNLIQTEEECIEWHVLYEDEDRNTWKFDMIHIRKGSKYDGVVERATAAIMNRLTPE
;
A
#
# COMPACT_ATOMS: atom_id res chain seq x y z
N MET A 1 -15.27 -3.61 -23.44
CA MET A 1 -15.35 -3.50 -21.98
C MET A 1 -15.67 -2.07 -21.61
N ASP A 2 -16.77 -1.83 -20.90
CA ASP A 2 -17.12 -0.48 -20.48
C ASP A 2 -16.28 -0.04 -19.26
N ILE A 3 -16.43 1.21 -18.86
CA ILE A 3 -15.62 1.78 -17.77
C ILE A 3 -15.82 1.03 -16.44
N LEU A 4 -17.06 0.65 -16.16
CA LEU A 4 -17.37 -0.07 -14.92
C LEU A 4 -16.75 -1.46 -14.91
N GLU A 5 -16.85 -2.19 -15.99
CA GLU A 5 -16.24 -3.51 -16.12
C GLU A 5 -14.73 -3.43 -16.03
N LEU A 6 -14.14 -2.40 -16.64
CA LEU A 6 -12.69 -2.18 -16.58
C LEU A 6 -12.25 -1.89 -15.14
N ALA A 7 -12.99 -1.07 -14.42
CA ALA A 7 -12.67 -0.75 -13.01
C ALA A 7 -12.74 -2.00 -12.14
N LEU A 8 -13.76 -2.83 -12.31
CA LEU A 8 -13.89 -4.09 -11.58
C LEU A 8 -12.76 -5.05 -11.90
N HIS A 9 -12.41 -5.17 -13.17
CA HIS A 9 -11.31 -6.03 -13.61
C HIS A 9 -9.98 -5.57 -12.98
N ASN A 10 -9.68 -4.27 -13.03
CA ASN A 10 -8.45 -3.73 -12.47
C ASN A 10 -8.39 -3.92 -10.95
N GLN A 11 -9.51 -3.76 -10.27
CA GLN A 11 -9.58 -3.98 -8.83
C GLN A 11 -9.30 -5.45 -8.47
N GLN A 12 -9.90 -6.37 -9.20
CA GLN A 12 -9.67 -7.80 -8.99
C GLN A 12 -8.20 -8.17 -9.24
N THR A 13 -7.61 -7.61 -10.28
CA THR A 13 -6.20 -7.84 -10.60
C THR A 13 -5.29 -7.31 -9.50
N ALA A 14 -5.61 -6.12 -8.96
CA ALA A 14 -4.85 -5.55 -7.85
C ALA A 14 -4.90 -6.42 -6.59
N TRP A 15 -6.08 -6.96 -6.26
CA TRP A 15 -6.21 -7.89 -5.14
C TRP A 15 -5.38 -9.14 -5.33
N LYS A 16 -5.34 -9.69 -6.54
CA LYS A 16 -4.52 -10.85 -6.86
C LYS A 16 -3.03 -10.54 -6.71
N VAL A 17 -2.62 -9.34 -7.13
CA VAL A 17 -1.23 -8.90 -6.98
C VAL A 17 -0.86 -8.79 -5.51
N LEU A 18 -1.72 -8.20 -4.68
CA LEU A 18 -1.49 -8.12 -3.23
C LEU A 18 -1.31 -9.52 -2.61
N GLU A 19 -2.18 -10.44 -2.97
CA GLU A 19 -2.11 -11.80 -2.44
C GLU A 19 -0.85 -12.53 -2.92
N HIS A 20 -0.57 -12.45 -4.21
CA HIS A 20 0.57 -13.13 -4.80
C HIS A 20 1.91 -12.62 -4.25
N THR A 21 2.05 -11.32 -4.07
CA THR A 21 3.30 -10.73 -3.57
C THR A 21 3.55 -10.99 -2.10
N GLY A 22 2.50 -11.25 -1.32
CA GLY A 22 2.64 -11.44 0.12
C GLY A 22 3.13 -10.20 0.85
N ILE A 23 2.93 -9.01 0.28
CA ILE A 23 3.41 -7.76 0.86
C ILE A 23 2.82 -7.53 2.25
N ILE A 24 1.52 -7.78 2.43
CA ILE A 24 0.87 -7.56 3.73
C ILE A 24 1.50 -8.46 4.78
N ARG A 25 1.71 -9.74 4.45
CA ARG A 25 2.33 -10.69 5.38
C ARG A 25 3.77 -10.31 5.74
N ALA A 26 4.50 -9.77 4.77
CA ALA A 26 5.87 -9.33 5.03
C ALA A 26 5.91 -8.24 6.09
N TRP A 27 4.99 -7.27 6.03
CA TRP A 27 4.88 -6.25 7.06
C TRP A 27 4.39 -6.82 8.38
N GLU A 28 3.44 -7.75 8.35
CA GLU A 28 2.91 -8.37 9.57
C GLU A 28 3.98 -9.13 10.34
N ARG A 29 4.99 -9.65 9.67
CA ARG A 29 6.09 -10.37 10.33
C ARG A 29 6.92 -9.50 11.26
N ILE A 30 6.94 -8.19 11.04
CA ILE A 30 7.63 -7.27 11.96
C ILE A 30 6.69 -6.68 13.00
N GLY A 31 5.48 -7.23 13.11
CA GLY A 31 4.49 -6.78 14.08
C GLY A 31 3.62 -5.63 13.61
N ALA A 32 3.63 -5.35 12.31
CA ALA A 32 2.84 -4.24 11.77
C ALA A 32 1.40 -4.64 11.50
N THR A 33 0.52 -3.63 11.54
CA THR A 33 -0.84 -3.73 11.05
C THR A 33 -0.91 -2.97 9.73
N VAL A 34 -1.50 -3.58 8.70
CA VAL A 34 -1.55 -3.01 7.37
C VAL A 34 -2.97 -2.66 6.97
N HIS A 35 -3.17 -1.46 6.47
CA HIS A 35 -4.46 -0.99 5.98
C HIS A 35 -4.34 -0.60 4.50
N LEU A 36 -5.27 -1.08 3.70
CA LEU A 36 -5.42 -0.63 2.32
C LEU A 36 -6.09 0.74 2.34
N VAL A 37 -5.53 1.66 1.57
CA VAL A 37 -6.07 3.03 1.46
C VAL A 37 -6.14 3.41 -0.01
N GLY A 38 -6.65 4.59 -0.31
CA GLY A 38 -6.70 5.11 -1.66
C GLY A 38 -7.71 4.41 -2.55
N SER A 39 -7.43 4.37 -3.83
CA SER A 39 -8.39 3.93 -4.84
C SER A 39 -8.74 2.45 -4.78
N LEU A 40 -7.81 1.59 -4.36
CA LEU A 40 -8.11 0.15 -4.25
C LEU A 40 -9.14 -0.11 -3.17
N LYS A 41 -8.95 0.47 -1.97
CA LYS A 41 -9.89 0.30 -0.86
C LYS A 41 -11.26 0.91 -1.16
N SER A 42 -11.30 2.07 -1.79
CA SER A 42 -12.54 2.76 -2.10
C SER A 42 -13.27 2.23 -3.34
N GLY A 43 -12.64 1.34 -4.10
CA GLY A 43 -13.21 0.82 -5.33
C GLY A 43 -13.11 1.77 -6.51
N LEU A 44 -12.26 2.80 -6.42
CA LEU A 44 -12.11 3.81 -7.47
C LEU A 44 -11.00 3.48 -8.47
N LEU A 45 -10.27 2.37 -8.29
CA LEU A 45 -9.19 1.97 -9.19
C LEU A 45 -9.76 1.66 -10.58
N ALA A 46 -9.41 2.46 -11.57
CA ALA A 46 -9.92 2.31 -12.92
C ALA A 46 -8.82 2.08 -13.96
N LYS A 47 -7.75 2.85 -13.92
CA LYS A 47 -6.73 2.83 -14.98
C LYS A 47 -5.31 2.61 -14.46
N SER A 48 -5.02 3.02 -13.24
CA SER A 48 -3.66 2.93 -12.71
C SER A 48 -3.42 1.59 -12.03
N ARG A 49 -2.15 1.20 -11.99
CA ARG A 49 -1.70 0.02 -11.25
C ARG A 49 -0.99 0.48 -9.98
N ASP A 50 -1.68 1.30 -9.21
CA ASP A 50 -1.16 1.86 -7.96
C ASP A 50 -1.89 1.22 -6.79
N ILE A 51 -1.13 0.79 -5.79
CA ILE A 51 -1.65 0.21 -4.56
C ILE A 51 -1.08 1.00 -3.40
N ASP A 52 -1.95 1.56 -2.57
CA ASP A 52 -1.55 2.37 -1.42
C ASP A 52 -1.81 1.61 -0.13
N LEU A 53 -0.78 1.52 0.70
CA LEU A 53 -0.84 0.83 1.99
C LEU A 53 -0.36 1.76 3.10
N HIS A 54 -1.08 1.74 4.22
CA HIS A 54 -0.62 2.36 5.45
C HIS A 54 -0.24 1.25 6.43
N ILE A 55 0.95 1.34 6.97
CA ILE A 55 1.53 0.33 7.84
C ILE A 55 1.78 0.97 9.21
N TYR A 56 1.29 0.32 10.27
CA TYR A 56 1.35 0.85 11.63
C TYR A 56 2.16 -0.07 12.52
N THR A 57 3.16 0.52 13.20
CA THR A 57 3.92 -0.16 14.26
C THR A 57 3.98 0.74 15.49
N ASP A 58 4.29 0.16 16.65
CA ASP A 58 4.40 0.93 17.89
C ASP A 58 5.58 1.91 17.85
N THR A 59 6.66 1.49 17.20
CA THR A 59 7.84 2.33 17.01
C THR A 59 8.27 2.28 15.55
N LEU A 60 8.90 3.36 15.08
CA LEU A 60 9.44 3.39 13.72
C LEU A 60 10.89 2.91 13.76
N ASP A 61 11.08 1.61 13.61
CA ASP A 61 12.38 0.98 13.54
C ASP A 61 12.83 0.92 12.08
N ILE A 62 13.84 1.71 11.74
CA ILE A 62 14.36 1.80 10.38
C ILE A 62 14.85 0.44 9.89
N ALA A 63 15.60 -0.28 10.71
CA ALA A 63 16.14 -1.59 10.34
C ALA A 63 15.03 -2.60 10.04
N ALA A 64 13.98 -2.62 10.85
CA ALA A 64 12.83 -3.49 10.63
C ALA A 64 12.12 -3.13 9.33
N SER A 65 11.95 -1.84 9.06
CA SER A 65 11.33 -1.36 7.82
C SER A 65 12.12 -1.79 6.59
N PHE A 66 13.44 -1.62 6.62
CA PHE A 66 14.32 -2.09 5.54
C PHE A 66 14.30 -3.60 5.36
N SER A 67 14.15 -4.36 6.47
CA SER A 67 14.11 -5.82 6.37
C SER A 67 12.93 -6.31 5.55
N VAL A 68 11.81 -5.59 5.57
CA VAL A 68 10.65 -5.91 4.74
C VAL A 68 11.01 -5.71 3.27
N MET A 69 11.66 -4.60 2.95
CA MET A 69 12.09 -4.34 1.57
C MET A 69 13.09 -5.38 1.09
N GLN A 70 14.00 -5.81 1.95
CA GLN A 70 14.97 -6.85 1.62
C GLN A 70 14.24 -8.17 1.28
N GLU A 71 13.30 -8.58 2.11
CA GLU A 71 12.52 -9.80 1.86
C GLU A 71 11.80 -9.72 0.52
N LEU A 72 11.14 -8.60 0.25
CA LEU A 72 10.40 -8.41 -0.99
C LEU A 72 11.33 -8.43 -2.20
N ALA A 73 12.47 -7.75 -2.10
CA ALA A 73 13.44 -7.69 -3.20
C ALA A 73 14.02 -9.06 -3.53
N GLU A 74 14.19 -9.91 -2.54
CA GLU A 74 14.72 -11.26 -2.74
C GLU A 74 13.71 -12.21 -3.38
N ARG A 75 12.40 -11.97 -3.14
CA ARG A 75 11.35 -12.86 -3.63
C ARG A 75 10.67 -12.39 -4.91
N LEU A 76 10.63 -11.09 -5.14
CA LEU A 76 9.84 -10.49 -6.21
C LEU A 76 10.74 -9.75 -7.20
N SER A 77 10.20 -9.54 -8.40
CA SER A 77 10.87 -8.72 -9.41
C SER A 77 10.61 -7.24 -9.12
N LEU A 78 11.38 -6.68 -8.18
CA LEU A 78 11.30 -5.27 -7.85
C LEU A 78 12.25 -4.48 -8.76
N LYS A 79 11.71 -3.51 -9.47
CA LYS A 79 12.46 -2.67 -10.39
C LYS A 79 13.15 -1.51 -9.69
N GLU A 80 12.44 -0.89 -8.75
CA GLU A 80 12.92 0.29 -8.03
C GLU A 80 12.36 0.30 -6.63
N ILE A 81 13.17 0.78 -5.70
CA ILE A 81 12.75 1.01 -4.31
C ILE A 81 13.19 2.43 -3.95
N HIS A 82 12.24 3.29 -3.62
CA HIS A 82 12.51 4.65 -3.17
C HIS A 82 12.18 4.76 -1.69
N TYR A 83 13.13 5.26 -0.93
CA TYR A 83 13.04 5.43 0.51
C TYR A 83 13.09 6.90 0.88
N ASN A 84 12.11 7.34 1.69
CA ASN A 84 12.12 8.68 2.25
C ASN A 84 11.93 8.58 3.76
N ASN A 85 12.92 9.07 4.50
CA ASN A 85 12.84 9.11 5.95
C ASN A 85 12.24 10.44 6.39
N LEU A 86 11.00 10.41 6.83
CA LEU A 86 10.26 11.58 7.29
C LEU A 86 9.99 11.52 8.79
N ILE A 87 10.75 10.70 9.54
CA ILE A 87 10.56 10.51 10.97
C ILE A 87 10.71 11.82 11.73
N GLN A 88 11.65 12.67 11.35
CA GLN A 88 11.94 13.93 12.02
C GLN A 88 11.13 15.10 11.47
N THR A 89 10.12 14.83 10.64
CA THR A 89 9.24 15.85 10.09
C THR A 89 7.89 15.77 10.80
N GLU A 90 6.98 16.68 10.44
CA GLU A 90 5.61 16.68 10.96
C GLU A 90 4.86 15.39 10.59
N GLU A 91 5.29 14.72 9.53
CA GLU A 91 4.64 13.50 9.05
C GLU A 91 4.96 12.28 9.88
N GLU A 92 6.11 12.27 10.55
CA GLU A 92 6.52 11.18 11.47
C GLU A 92 6.34 9.79 10.86
N CYS A 93 6.91 9.58 9.66
CA CYS A 93 6.74 8.33 8.94
C CYS A 93 7.96 7.96 8.10
N ILE A 94 7.94 6.74 7.57
CA ILE A 94 8.89 6.29 6.56
C ILE A 94 8.08 5.98 5.31
N GLU A 95 8.43 6.60 4.19
CA GLU A 95 7.75 6.34 2.92
C GLU A 95 8.55 5.39 2.07
N TRP A 96 7.87 4.41 1.49
CA TRP A 96 8.42 3.51 0.50
C TRP A 96 7.58 3.58 -0.77
N HIS A 97 8.24 3.78 -1.90
CA HIS A 97 7.61 3.72 -3.22
C HIS A 97 8.34 2.64 -4.00
N VAL A 98 7.63 1.59 -4.37
CA VAL A 98 8.23 0.39 -4.94
C VAL A 98 7.57 0.07 -6.26
N LEU A 99 8.39 -0.21 -7.29
CA LEU A 99 7.90 -0.67 -8.59
C LEU A 99 8.13 -2.18 -8.70
N TYR A 100 7.04 -2.90 -8.94
CA TYR A 100 7.03 -4.35 -9.07
C TYR A 100 6.56 -4.72 -10.48
N GLU A 101 7.30 -5.64 -11.12
CA GLU A 101 6.89 -6.19 -12.41
C GLU A 101 6.27 -7.56 -12.20
N ASP A 102 5.02 -7.72 -12.66
CA ASP A 102 4.32 -9.00 -12.53
C ASP A 102 4.70 -9.96 -13.67
N GLU A 103 4.09 -11.15 -13.67
CA GLU A 103 4.39 -12.19 -14.66
C GLU A 103 4.04 -11.78 -16.09
N ASP A 104 3.06 -10.90 -16.25
CA ASP A 104 2.64 -10.39 -17.54
C ASP A 104 3.42 -9.14 -17.96
N ARG A 105 4.49 -8.80 -17.21
CA ARG A 105 5.35 -7.65 -17.42
C ARG A 105 4.64 -6.31 -17.22
N ASN A 106 3.55 -6.31 -16.47
CA ASN A 106 2.91 -5.07 -16.03
C ASN A 106 3.63 -4.54 -14.80
N THR A 107 3.82 -3.23 -14.75
CA THR A 107 4.47 -2.58 -13.62
C THR A 107 3.41 -2.07 -12.64
N TRP A 108 3.56 -2.48 -11.39
CA TRP A 108 2.71 -2.05 -10.28
C TRP A 108 3.50 -1.14 -9.36
N LYS A 109 2.87 -0.07 -8.91
CA LYS A 109 3.48 0.83 -7.94
C LYS A 109 2.83 0.61 -6.59
N PHE A 110 3.68 0.32 -5.60
CA PHE A 110 3.22 0.22 -4.21
C PHE A 110 3.70 1.45 -3.46
N ASP A 111 2.76 2.24 -2.96
CA ASP A 111 3.04 3.37 -2.09
C ASP A 111 2.74 2.93 -0.67
N MET A 112 3.79 2.77 0.12
CA MET A 112 3.68 2.23 1.48
C MET A 112 4.18 3.27 2.46
N ILE A 113 3.30 3.68 3.37
CA ILE A 113 3.61 4.67 4.39
C ILE A 113 3.66 3.96 5.73
N HIS A 114 4.85 3.91 6.33
CA HIS A 114 5.08 3.26 7.61
C HIS A 114 4.95 4.31 8.72
N ILE A 115 3.92 4.19 9.53
CA ILE A 115 3.45 5.20 10.47
C ILE A 115 3.55 4.66 11.90
N ARG A 116 3.95 5.53 12.84
CA ARG A 116 3.93 5.18 14.26
C ARG A 116 2.49 5.27 14.78
N LYS A 117 2.03 4.23 15.46
CA LYS A 117 0.71 4.24 16.10
C LYS A 117 0.61 5.40 17.09
N GLY A 118 -0.52 6.09 17.06
CA GLY A 118 -0.76 7.22 17.94
C GLY A 118 -0.15 8.53 17.49
N SER A 119 0.54 8.57 16.33
CA SER A 119 1.02 9.83 15.77
C SER A 119 -0.14 10.63 15.19
N LYS A 120 0.08 11.91 14.89
CA LYS A 120 -1.01 12.73 14.36
C LYS A 120 -1.43 12.32 12.95
N TYR A 121 -0.61 11.54 12.25
CA TYR A 121 -0.94 11.03 10.91
C TYR A 121 -1.80 9.78 10.95
N ASP A 122 -1.87 9.14 12.12
CA ASP A 122 -2.55 7.86 12.30
C ASP A 122 -4.05 7.97 11.99
N GLY A 123 -4.50 7.18 11.00
CA GLY A 123 -5.90 7.05 10.65
C GLY A 123 -6.53 8.17 9.82
N VAL A 124 -5.79 9.23 9.53
CA VAL A 124 -6.37 10.39 8.82
C VAL A 124 -6.84 10.01 7.41
N VAL A 125 -6.00 9.34 6.66
CA VAL A 125 -6.33 8.97 5.27
C VAL A 125 -7.37 7.86 5.23
N GLU A 126 -7.29 6.89 6.13
CA GLU A 126 -8.28 5.81 6.22
C GLU A 126 -9.67 6.35 6.51
N ARG A 127 -9.78 7.33 7.42
CA ARG A 127 -11.08 7.94 7.73
C ARG A 127 -11.66 8.67 6.52
N ALA A 128 -10.82 9.40 5.78
CA ALA A 128 -11.27 10.07 4.57
C ALA A 128 -11.71 9.09 3.50
N THR A 129 -10.96 8.00 3.32
CA THR A 129 -11.30 6.94 2.36
C THR A 129 -12.62 6.27 2.73
N ALA A 130 -12.84 5.98 4.00
CA ALA A 130 -14.09 5.37 4.48
C ALA A 130 -15.28 6.28 4.20
N ALA A 131 -15.14 7.60 4.38
CA ALA A 131 -16.19 8.55 4.08
C ALA A 131 -16.55 8.54 2.59
N ILE A 132 -15.55 8.45 1.72
CA ILE A 132 -15.77 8.35 0.27
C ILE A 132 -16.52 7.06 -0.08
N MET A 133 -16.10 5.94 0.50
CA MET A 133 -16.77 4.65 0.28
C MET A 133 -18.25 4.70 0.66
N ASN A 134 -18.55 5.30 1.80
CA ASN A 134 -19.94 5.41 2.27
C ASN A 134 -20.81 6.20 1.30
N ARG A 135 -20.25 7.20 0.63
CA ARG A 135 -20.97 7.98 -0.38
C ARG A 135 -21.19 7.23 -1.68
N LEU A 136 -20.28 6.30 -2.00
CA LEU A 136 -20.32 5.55 -3.25
C LEU A 136 -21.13 4.26 -3.16
N THR A 137 -21.46 3.82 -1.96
CA THR A 137 -22.20 2.59 -1.76
C THR A 137 -23.63 2.76 -2.28
N PRO A 138 -24.06 1.94 -3.21
CA PRO A 138 -25.43 2.00 -3.71
C PRO A 138 -26.37 1.46 -2.64
N GLU A 139 -27.45 2.16 -2.42
CA GLU A 139 -28.46 1.73 -1.45
C GLU A 139 -29.85 2.07 -1.91
#